data_fb397e799123a4f8ecd465cfcb4848da
#
_entry.id   fb397e799123a4f8ecd465cfcb4848da
#
_cell.length_a   1.000
_cell.length_b   1.000
_cell.length_c   1.000
_cell.angle_alpha   90.00
_cell.angle_beta   90.00
_cell.angle_gamma   90.00
#
_symmetry.space_group_name_H-M   'P 1'
#
loop_
_entity.id
_entity.type
_entity.pdbx_description
1 polymer ?
#
loop_
_entity_poly.entity_id
_entity_poly.type
_entity_poly.pdbx_seq_one_letter_code
_entity_poly.pdbx_strand_id
1 'polypeptide(L)'
;MVALLQRVSPGFLSRNTYIVVLFFAAANFIFYFINRRFSFSFPYLAIAGYTTFAMTFGLLVNEAVTSSTQLINKIFNFPLLRFFGRISYGLYVFHWPVYLIMTPFLYQSISIPGNQSLSHFICSLLATGTAVGISILSFRFFEQPFLNLKQRFS
;
A
#
# COMPACT_ATOMS: atom_id res chain seq x y z
N MET A 1 0.68 19.80 5.87
CA MET A 1 1.24 19.85 7.24
C MET A 1 2.72 19.47 7.28
N VAL A 2 3.13 18.29 6.83
CA VAL A 2 4.55 17.86 6.79
C VAL A 2 5.45 18.84 6.02
N ALA A 3 5.03 19.29 4.83
CA ALA A 3 5.78 20.26 4.03
C ALA A 3 5.92 21.64 4.69
N LEU A 4 4.96 22.05 5.52
CA LEU A 4 5.04 23.28 6.31
C LEU A 4 6.02 23.14 7.47
N LEU A 5 6.03 21.99 8.15
CA LEU A 5 6.97 21.69 9.22
C LEU A 5 8.42 21.62 8.73
N GLN A 6 8.65 21.13 7.51
CA GLN A 6 9.98 21.14 6.88
C GLN A 6 10.49 22.55 6.59
N ARG A 7 9.61 23.50 6.25
CA ARG A 7 10.00 24.91 6.05
C ARG A 7 10.38 25.62 7.35
N VAL A 8 9.75 25.24 8.45
CA VAL A 8 9.94 25.90 9.76
C VAL A 8 11.13 25.31 10.53
N SER A 9 11.42 24.01 10.39
CA SER A 9 12.52 23.34 11.10
C SER A 9 13.08 22.14 10.31
N PRO A 10 13.94 22.41 9.32
CA PRO A 10 14.43 21.36 8.41
C PRO A 10 15.25 20.25 9.07
N GLY A 11 15.79 20.49 10.27
CA GLY A 11 16.59 19.49 11.01
C GLY A 11 15.81 18.64 12.03
N PHE A 12 14.65 19.08 12.48
CA PHE A 12 13.91 18.40 13.55
C PHE A 12 13.24 17.11 13.06
N LEU A 13 12.62 17.14 11.85
CA LEU A 13 11.97 15.95 11.30
C LEU A 13 12.97 14.88 10.90
N SER A 14 14.10 15.24 10.29
CA SER A 14 15.05 14.25 9.76
C SER A 14 15.73 13.44 10.88
N ARG A 15 15.98 14.06 12.04
CA ARG A 15 16.66 13.40 13.14
C ARG A 15 15.76 12.48 13.97
N ASN A 16 14.46 12.78 14.07
CA ASN A 16 13.52 12.08 14.93
C ASN A 16 12.37 11.41 14.18
N THR A 17 12.38 11.37 12.85
CA THR A 17 11.28 10.83 12.05
C THR A 17 10.94 9.39 12.41
N TYR A 18 11.95 8.54 12.62
CA TYR A 18 11.73 7.15 13.01
C TYR A 18 11.06 7.00 14.38
N ILE A 19 11.35 7.87 15.34
CA ILE A 19 10.71 7.86 16.67
C ILE A 19 9.22 8.24 16.52
N VAL A 20 8.92 9.26 15.72
CA VAL A 20 7.56 9.71 15.46
C VAL A 20 6.75 8.65 14.72
N VAL A 21 7.34 8.02 13.71
CA VAL A 21 6.73 6.89 12.99
C VAL A 21 6.46 5.72 13.93
N LEU A 22 7.42 5.35 14.76
CA LEU A 22 7.27 4.28 15.75
C LEU A 22 6.18 4.60 16.77
N PHE A 23 6.11 5.85 17.23
CA PHE A 23 5.08 6.31 18.17
C PHE A 23 3.68 6.17 17.56
N PHE A 24 3.46 6.66 16.33
CA PHE A 24 2.16 6.53 15.66
C PHE A 24 1.82 5.08 15.31
N ALA A 25 2.80 4.27 14.91
CA ALA A 25 2.59 2.85 14.67
C ALA A 25 2.21 2.10 15.95
N ALA A 26 2.92 2.36 17.06
CA ALA A 26 2.61 1.79 18.36
C ALA A 26 1.23 2.23 18.87
N ALA A 27 0.87 3.50 18.72
CA ALA A 27 -0.44 4.01 19.07
C ALA A 27 -1.55 3.29 18.30
N ASN A 28 -1.41 3.12 16.97
CA ASN A 28 -2.36 2.36 16.17
C ASN A 28 -2.48 0.90 16.62
N PHE A 29 -1.35 0.25 16.92
CA PHE A 29 -1.34 -1.12 17.41
C PHE A 29 -2.04 -1.27 18.77
N ILE A 30 -1.75 -0.37 19.71
CA ILE A 30 -2.37 -0.36 21.05
C ILE A 30 -3.88 -0.12 20.92
N PHE A 31 -4.31 0.85 20.14
CA PHE A 31 -5.74 1.12 19.91
C PHE A 31 -6.46 -0.06 19.25
N TYR A 32 -5.83 -0.71 18.27
CA TYR A 32 -6.38 -1.92 17.64
C TYR A 32 -6.57 -3.03 18.69
N PHE A 33 -5.58 -3.24 19.55
CA PHE A 33 -5.62 -4.30 20.57
C PHE A 33 -6.68 -4.02 21.64
N ILE A 34 -6.80 -2.76 22.08
CA ILE A 34 -7.83 -2.32 23.03
C ILE A 34 -9.20 -2.53 22.43
N ASN A 35 -9.45 -2.08 21.21
CA ASN A 35 -10.74 -2.20 20.55
C ASN A 35 -11.16 -3.67 20.37
N ARG A 36 -10.21 -4.54 20.02
CA ARG A 36 -10.46 -5.99 19.89
C ARG A 36 -10.77 -6.68 21.23
N ARG A 37 -10.11 -6.26 22.30
CA ARG A 37 -10.26 -6.91 23.61
C ARG A 37 -11.53 -6.51 24.35
N PHE A 38 -11.99 -5.29 24.19
CA PHE A 38 -13.13 -4.74 24.93
C PHE A 38 -14.42 -4.73 24.11
N SER A 39 -14.43 -5.23 22.88
CA SER A 39 -15.59 -5.25 21.97
C SER A 39 -16.34 -3.92 21.93
N PHE A 40 -15.62 -2.81 22.08
CA PHE A 40 -16.18 -1.49 21.95
C PHE A 40 -16.60 -1.27 20.51
N SER A 41 -17.85 -1.00 20.27
CA SER A 41 -18.36 -0.48 18.99
C SER A 41 -17.92 0.98 18.76
N PHE A 42 -16.75 1.34 19.27
CA PHE A 42 -16.21 2.68 19.14
C PHE A 42 -15.65 2.84 17.72
N PRO A 43 -16.09 3.82 16.94
CA PRO A 43 -15.61 4.03 15.58
C PRO A 43 -14.18 4.62 15.60
N TYR A 44 -13.24 3.88 16.21
CA TYR A 44 -11.83 4.27 16.35
C TYR A 44 -11.21 4.64 15.01
N LEU A 45 -11.45 3.82 13.98
CA LEU A 45 -10.96 4.08 12.63
C LEU A 45 -11.45 5.43 12.07
N ALA A 46 -12.71 5.79 12.33
CA ALA A 46 -13.28 7.05 11.84
C ALA A 46 -12.73 8.27 12.58
N ILE A 47 -12.47 8.15 13.90
CA ILE A 47 -12.07 9.30 14.73
C ILE A 47 -10.56 9.54 14.71
N ALA A 48 -9.77 8.53 14.92
CA ALA A 48 -8.31 8.66 15.07
C ALA A 48 -7.51 7.80 14.11
N GLY A 49 -8.05 6.65 13.67
CA GLY A 49 -7.30 5.69 12.88
C GLY A 49 -6.84 6.24 11.53
N TYR A 50 -7.73 6.84 10.75
CA TYR A 50 -7.37 7.39 9.43
C TYR A 50 -6.35 8.52 9.52
N THR A 51 -6.45 9.40 10.52
CA THR A 51 -5.50 10.50 10.72
C THR A 51 -4.12 9.99 11.15
N THR A 52 -4.06 9.03 12.05
CA THR A 52 -2.79 8.44 12.49
C THR A 52 -2.14 7.61 11.39
N PHE A 53 -2.91 6.87 10.60
CA PHE A 53 -2.40 6.19 9.40
C PHE A 53 -1.87 7.18 8.37
N ALA A 54 -2.63 8.22 8.04
CA ALA A 54 -2.20 9.24 7.09
C ALA A 54 -0.92 9.95 7.53
N MET A 55 -0.79 10.25 8.82
CA MET A 55 0.45 10.82 9.37
C MET A 55 1.62 9.85 9.29
N THR A 56 1.43 8.58 9.66
CA THR A 56 2.49 7.57 9.59
C THR A 56 3.00 7.39 8.16
N PHE A 57 2.09 7.21 7.20
CA PHE A 57 2.47 7.07 5.80
C PHE A 57 3.05 8.36 5.21
N GLY A 58 2.51 9.52 5.55
CA GLY A 58 3.06 10.81 5.13
C GLY A 58 4.49 11.03 5.60
N LEU A 59 4.81 10.65 6.82
CA LEU A 59 6.16 10.72 7.35
C LEU A 59 7.10 9.71 6.67
N LEU A 60 6.65 8.48 6.42
CA LEU A 60 7.42 7.47 5.70
C LEU A 60 7.74 7.93 4.27
N VAL A 61 6.76 8.49 3.56
CA VAL A 61 6.98 9.02 2.21
C VAL A 61 7.95 10.19 2.25
N ASN A 62 7.78 11.12 3.21
CA ASN A 62 8.71 12.23 3.37
C ASN A 62 10.15 11.76 3.60
N GLU A 63 10.34 10.78 4.48
CA GLU A 63 11.67 10.20 4.76
C GLU A 63 12.24 9.50 3.52
N ALA A 64 11.42 8.78 2.77
CA ALA A 64 11.84 8.13 1.53
C ALA A 64 12.30 9.14 0.45
N VAL A 65 11.64 10.28 0.36
CA VAL A 65 12.01 11.36 -0.60
C VAL A 65 13.25 12.12 -0.15
N THR A 66 13.40 12.35 1.15
CA THR A 66 14.53 13.12 1.70
C THR A 66 15.80 12.26 1.82
N SER A 67 15.68 10.92 1.74
CA SER A 67 16.78 9.94 1.80
C SER A 67 17.68 10.09 3.03
N SER A 68 17.15 10.57 4.15
CA SER A 68 17.95 10.86 5.34
C SER A 68 18.38 9.61 6.10
N THR A 69 17.63 8.51 5.97
CA THR A 69 17.91 7.24 6.67
C THR A 69 18.27 6.13 5.68
N GLN A 70 19.47 5.56 5.84
CA GLN A 70 19.99 4.49 4.98
C GLN A 70 19.08 3.25 4.91
N LEU A 71 18.44 2.88 6.04
CA LEU A 71 17.52 1.74 6.11
C LEU A 71 16.29 1.95 5.24
N ILE A 72 15.65 3.11 5.34
CA ILE A 72 14.46 3.45 4.56
C ILE A 72 14.82 3.51 3.07
N ASN A 73 15.94 4.13 2.73
CA ASN A 73 16.43 4.19 1.37
C ASN A 73 16.68 2.78 0.79
N LYS A 74 17.27 1.86 1.58
CA LYS A 74 17.49 0.47 1.16
C LYS A 74 16.16 -0.28 0.94
N ILE A 75 15.17 -0.08 1.80
CA ILE A 75 13.84 -0.71 1.67
C ILE A 75 13.12 -0.19 0.41
N PHE A 76 13.03 1.13 0.24
CA PHE A 76 12.32 1.72 -0.90
C PHE A 76 13.04 1.50 -2.24
N ASN A 77 14.35 1.29 -2.22
CA ASN A 77 15.13 0.92 -3.40
C ASN A 77 15.12 -0.58 -3.70
N PHE A 78 14.43 -1.39 -2.90
CA PHE A 78 14.32 -2.81 -3.16
C PHE A 78 13.62 -3.06 -4.52
N PRO A 79 14.19 -3.91 -5.41
CA PRO A 79 13.71 -4.04 -6.77
C PRO A 79 12.24 -4.46 -6.87
N LEU A 80 11.77 -5.26 -5.93
CA LEU A 80 10.37 -5.70 -5.87
C LEU A 80 9.42 -4.52 -5.58
N LEU A 81 9.76 -3.64 -4.62
CA LEU A 81 8.97 -2.46 -4.34
C LEU A 81 8.91 -1.50 -5.53
N ARG A 82 10.05 -1.30 -6.20
CA ARG A 82 10.10 -0.49 -7.42
C ARG A 82 9.27 -1.08 -8.56
N PHE A 83 9.26 -2.41 -8.68
CA PHE A 83 8.42 -3.10 -9.64
C PHE A 83 6.94 -2.85 -9.36
N PHE A 84 6.49 -3.13 -8.12
CA PHE A 84 5.10 -2.87 -7.72
C PHE A 84 4.73 -1.40 -7.80
N GLY A 85 5.63 -0.49 -7.44
CA GLY A 85 5.42 0.95 -7.59
C GLY A 85 5.12 1.36 -9.04
N ARG A 86 5.81 0.77 -10.03
CA ARG A 86 5.58 1.05 -11.45
C ARG A 86 4.21 0.57 -11.94
N ILE A 87 3.77 -0.60 -11.51
CA ILE A 87 2.49 -1.18 -11.94
C ILE A 87 1.32 -0.83 -11.01
N SER A 88 1.56 -0.03 -9.97
CA SER A 88 0.58 0.25 -8.91
C SER A 88 -0.70 0.90 -9.43
N TYR A 89 -0.61 1.77 -10.41
CA TYR A 89 -1.77 2.40 -11.03
C TYR A 89 -2.64 1.37 -11.75
N GLY A 90 -2.06 0.56 -12.62
CA GLY A 90 -2.76 -0.53 -13.28
C GLY A 90 -3.36 -1.52 -12.29
N LEU A 91 -2.59 -1.88 -11.25
CA LEU A 91 -3.07 -2.78 -10.20
C LEU A 91 -4.29 -2.20 -9.48
N TYR A 92 -4.26 -0.92 -9.12
CA TYR A 92 -5.38 -0.23 -8.49
C TYR A 92 -6.65 -0.24 -9.37
N VAL A 93 -6.50 -0.01 -10.66
CA VAL A 93 -7.62 0.02 -11.62
C VAL A 93 -8.18 -1.37 -11.88
N PHE A 94 -7.32 -2.38 -12.08
CA PHE A 94 -7.75 -3.70 -12.56
C PHE A 94 -8.04 -4.71 -11.46
N HIS A 95 -7.51 -4.56 -10.23
CA HIS A 95 -7.69 -5.58 -9.18
C HIS A 95 -9.17 -5.83 -8.86
N TRP A 96 -9.98 -4.78 -8.75
CA TRP A 96 -11.38 -4.91 -8.38
C TRP A 96 -12.25 -5.54 -9.49
N PRO A 97 -12.22 -5.07 -10.75
CA PRO A 97 -12.93 -5.73 -11.85
C PRO A 97 -12.52 -7.19 -12.06
N VAL A 98 -11.22 -7.47 -12.00
CA VAL A 98 -10.69 -8.84 -12.13
C VAL A 98 -11.22 -9.72 -11.00
N TYR A 99 -11.19 -9.24 -9.77
CA TYR A 99 -11.71 -9.97 -8.63
C TYR A 99 -13.20 -10.28 -8.78
N LEU A 100 -14.02 -9.31 -9.15
CA LEU A 100 -15.47 -9.48 -9.35
C LEU A 100 -15.81 -10.51 -10.43
N ILE A 101 -15.07 -10.51 -11.54
CA ILE A 101 -15.33 -11.41 -12.66
C ILE A 101 -14.78 -12.80 -12.40
N MET A 102 -13.55 -12.89 -11.92
CA MET A 102 -12.86 -14.17 -11.82
C MET A 102 -13.25 -14.99 -10.59
N THR A 103 -13.58 -14.34 -9.46
CA THR A 103 -13.88 -15.08 -8.23
C THR A 103 -15.07 -16.04 -8.37
N PRO A 104 -16.23 -15.64 -8.92
CA PRO A 104 -17.34 -16.58 -9.12
C PRO A 104 -16.99 -17.71 -10.09
N PHE A 105 -16.26 -17.42 -11.16
CA PHE A 105 -15.83 -18.42 -12.14
C PHE A 105 -14.85 -19.45 -11.53
N LEU A 106 -13.84 -18.97 -10.82
CA LEU A 106 -12.87 -19.83 -10.17
C LEU A 106 -13.47 -20.63 -9.03
N TYR A 107 -14.40 -20.04 -8.27
CA TYR A 107 -15.03 -20.73 -7.16
C TYR A 107 -15.90 -21.91 -7.61
N GLN A 108 -16.60 -21.77 -8.74
CA GLN A 108 -17.35 -22.88 -9.34
C GLN A 108 -16.43 -24.01 -9.84
N SER A 109 -15.23 -23.66 -10.32
CA SER A 109 -14.30 -24.64 -10.91
C SER A 109 -13.38 -25.30 -9.88
N ILE A 110 -13.03 -24.61 -8.79
CA ILE A 110 -12.02 -25.02 -7.80
C ILE A 110 -12.64 -25.27 -6.40
N SER A 111 -13.92 -25.62 -6.36
CA SER A 111 -14.56 -25.94 -5.08
C SER A 111 -14.02 -27.27 -4.54
N ILE A 112 -13.21 -27.23 -3.47
CA ILE A 112 -12.69 -28.42 -2.79
C ILE A 112 -13.69 -28.82 -1.71
N PRO A 113 -14.35 -30.01 -1.84
CA PRO A 113 -15.27 -30.48 -0.82
C PRO A 113 -14.54 -30.64 0.52
N GLY A 114 -15.06 -30.00 1.57
CA GLY A 114 -14.52 -30.11 2.93
C GLY A 114 -13.55 -29.01 3.36
N ASN A 115 -13.04 -28.17 2.45
CA ASN A 115 -12.13 -27.07 2.85
C ASN A 115 -12.37 -25.77 2.08
N GLN A 116 -13.44 -25.05 2.46
CA GLN A 116 -13.82 -23.78 1.84
C GLN A 116 -12.74 -22.69 1.96
N SER A 117 -12.01 -22.66 3.08
CA SER A 117 -10.95 -21.68 3.30
C SER A 117 -9.81 -21.83 2.28
N LEU A 118 -9.44 -23.07 1.96
CA LEU A 118 -8.40 -23.36 0.97
C LEU A 118 -8.85 -22.96 -0.45
N SER A 119 -10.12 -23.25 -0.79
CA SER A 119 -10.70 -22.85 -2.07
C SER A 119 -10.67 -21.33 -2.23
N HIS A 120 -11.10 -20.57 -1.22
CA HIS A 120 -11.04 -19.10 -1.23
C HIS A 120 -9.60 -18.57 -1.36
N PHE A 121 -8.65 -19.17 -0.67
CA PHE A 121 -7.24 -18.78 -0.75
C PHE A 121 -6.67 -18.97 -2.16
N ILE A 122 -6.92 -20.14 -2.78
CA ILE A 122 -6.46 -20.42 -4.15
C ILE A 122 -7.11 -19.49 -5.17
N CYS A 123 -8.43 -19.29 -5.08
CA CYS A 123 -9.16 -18.37 -5.97
C CYS A 123 -8.66 -16.95 -5.84
N SER A 124 -8.41 -16.47 -4.62
CA SER A 124 -7.87 -15.13 -4.35
C SER A 124 -6.45 -14.98 -4.90
N LEU A 125 -5.60 -16.00 -4.76
CA LEU A 125 -4.25 -16.00 -5.29
C LEU A 125 -4.23 -15.92 -6.83
N LEU A 126 -5.08 -16.72 -7.49
CA LEU A 126 -5.22 -16.72 -8.95
C LEU A 126 -5.79 -15.39 -9.47
N ALA A 127 -6.81 -14.85 -8.82
CA ALA A 127 -7.38 -13.54 -9.19
C ALA A 127 -6.34 -12.42 -9.04
N THR A 128 -5.57 -12.43 -7.95
CA THR A 128 -4.48 -11.47 -7.73
C THR A 128 -3.39 -11.62 -8.77
N GLY A 129 -2.96 -12.84 -9.08
CA GLY A 129 -1.97 -13.12 -10.12
C GLY A 129 -2.41 -12.60 -11.49
N THR A 130 -3.69 -12.79 -11.84
CA THR A 130 -4.28 -12.29 -13.08
C THR A 130 -4.31 -10.75 -13.10
N ALA A 131 -4.70 -10.12 -12.00
CA ALA A 131 -4.69 -8.66 -11.88
C ALA A 131 -3.28 -8.07 -12.04
N VAL A 132 -2.27 -8.71 -11.46
CA VAL A 132 -0.85 -8.34 -11.66
C VAL A 132 -0.44 -8.50 -13.11
N GLY A 133 -0.79 -9.62 -13.76
CA GLY A 133 -0.50 -9.86 -15.18
C GLY A 133 -1.10 -8.78 -16.09
N ILE A 134 -2.37 -8.44 -15.91
CA ILE A 134 -3.05 -7.39 -16.66
C ILE A 134 -2.40 -6.03 -16.39
N SER A 135 -2.02 -5.75 -15.15
CA SER A 135 -1.36 -4.49 -14.78
C SER A 135 0.01 -4.35 -15.44
N ILE A 136 0.78 -5.43 -15.55
CA ILE A 136 2.06 -5.44 -16.29
C ILE A 136 1.85 -5.15 -17.77
N LEU A 137 0.85 -5.79 -18.39
CA LEU A 137 0.50 -5.55 -19.80
C LEU A 137 0.06 -4.10 -20.00
N SER A 138 -0.81 -3.60 -19.14
CA SER A 138 -1.28 -2.20 -19.18
C SER A 138 -0.11 -1.22 -19.04
N PHE A 139 0.80 -1.45 -18.09
CA PHE A 139 1.98 -0.62 -17.92
C PHE A 139 2.84 -0.61 -19.19
N ARG A 140 3.12 -1.77 -19.76
CA ARG A 140 4.01 -1.91 -20.92
C ARG A 140 3.43 -1.29 -22.20
N PHE A 141 2.11 -1.47 -22.43
CA PHE A 141 1.47 -1.05 -23.68
C PHE A 141 0.86 0.36 -23.61
N PHE A 142 0.43 0.79 -22.44
CA PHE A 142 -0.20 2.11 -22.25
C PHE A 142 0.71 3.11 -21.57
N GLU A 143 1.14 2.83 -20.34
CA GLU A 143 1.82 3.83 -19.53
C GLU A 143 3.23 4.14 -20.03
N GLN A 144 4.00 3.12 -20.37
CA GLN A 144 5.39 3.29 -20.78
C GLN A 144 5.56 4.12 -22.07
N PRO A 145 4.75 3.95 -23.14
CA PRO A 145 4.80 4.82 -24.31
C PRO A 145 4.52 6.28 -23.98
N PHE A 146 3.51 6.56 -23.14
CA PHE A 146 3.18 7.93 -22.73
C PHE A 146 4.27 8.58 -21.88
N LEU A 147 4.89 7.83 -20.98
CA LEU A 147 6.03 8.31 -20.19
C LEU A 147 7.23 8.64 -21.07
N ASN A 148 7.52 7.81 -22.07
CA ASN A 148 8.60 8.08 -23.03
C ASN A 148 8.29 9.29 -23.91
N LEU A 149 7.02 9.49 -24.29
CA LEU A 149 6.60 10.66 -25.05
C LEU A 149 6.78 11.96 -24.24
N LYS A 150 6.40 11.93 -22.96
CA LYS A 150 6.58 13.06 -22.05
C LYS A 150 8.05 13.51 -21.95
N GLN A 151 9.00 12.56 -21.90
CA GLN A 151 10.42 12.86 -21.82
C GLN A 151 10.98 13.55 -23.08
N ARG A 152 10.30 13.40 -24.23
CA ARG A 152 10.69 14.08 -25.48
C ARG A 152 10.29 15.56 -25.51
N PHE A 153 9.34 15.97 -24.69
CA PHE A 153 8.81 17.35 -24.64
C PHE A 153 9.21 18.08 -23.35
N SER A 154 9.96 17.48 -22.47
CA SER A 154 10.53 18.08 -21.26
C SER A 154 12.02 18.32 -21.39
#